data_a31bb96e2bbb9d02bf5bc90e89e3e345
#
_entry.id   a31bb96e2bbb9d02bf5bc90e89e3e345
#
_cell.length_a   1.000
_cell.length_b   1.000
_cell.length_c   1.000
_cell.angle_alpha   90.00
_cell.angle_beta   90.00
_cell.angle_gamma   90.00
#
_symmetry.space_group_name_H-M   'P 1'
#
loop_
_entity.id
_entity.type
_entity.pdbx_description
1 polymer ?
#
loop_
_entity_poly.entity_id
_entity_poly.type
_entity_poly.pdbx_seq_one_letter_code
_entity_poly.pdbx_strand_id
1 'polypeptide(L)'
;RSCSESERAQAMQICQRPFLVVRAPGSGSEGTGDLLLLRGDICFPIEVKSSKKKKLYLSGRTVLQYQALEEIGRRCSLQPFYAYRLKGVRGDSWRIFRVKIEGLTGKSRLLARRVPELPLTRNGTPYLDWDKGLPLHKFLAFIAKSESAKNIESNMAAKKVYSEILEPLINQYDSSSPDRAASSLSNS
;
A
#
# COMPACT_ATOMS: atom_id res chain seq x y z
N ARG A 1 1.16 18.30 -15.59
CA ARG A 1 1.69 17.92 -16.94
C ARG A 1 2.63 16.71 -16.91
N SER A 2 3.00 16.18 -15.75
CA SER A 2 3.93 15.04 -15.60
C SER A 2 3.23 13.69 -15.41
N CYS A 3 1.91 13.66 -15.42
CA CYS A 3 1.08 12.48 -15.17
C CYS A 3 0.16 12.24 -16.37
N SER A 4 0.14 11.02 -16.91
CA SER A 4 -0.79 10.63 -17.95
C SER A 4 -2.22 10.59 -17.40
N GLU A 5 -3.22 10.67 -18.26
CA GLU A 5 -4.62 10.58 -17.86
C GLU A 5 -4.94 9.24 -17.18
N SER A 6 -4.39 8.16 -17.69
CA SER A 6 -4.50 6.81 -17.09
C SER A 6 -3.88 6.74 -15.70
N GLU A 7 -2.67 7.27 -15.49
CA GLU A 7 -2.04 7.32 -14.16
C GLU A 7 -2.85 8.18 -13.18
N ARG A 8 -3.42 9.28 -13.68
CA ARG A 8 -4.29 10.16 -12.89
C ARG A 8 -5.56 9.43 -12.45
N ALA A 9 -6.24 8.76 -13.39
CA ALA A 9 -7.46 7.99 -13.10
C ALA A 9 -7.17 6.88 -12.08
N GLN A 10 -6.07 6.14 -12.22
CA GLN A 10 -5.66 5.11 -11.26
C GLN A 10 -5.34 5.70 -9.88
N ALA A 11 -4.63 6.82 -9.81
CA ALA A 11 -4.34 7.49 -8.55
C ALA A 11 -5.62 8.02 -7.87
N MET A 12 -6.60 8.48 -8.62
CA MET A 12 -7.90 8.93 -8.10
C MET A 12 -8.72 7.79 -7.47
N GLN A 13 -8.53 6.54 -7.88
CA GLN A 13 -9.21 5.39 -7.26
C GLN A 13 -8.85 5.22 -5.77
N ILE A 14 -7.68 5.72 -5.34
CA ILE A 14 -7.29 5.72 -3.92
C ILE A 14 -8.24 6.57 -3.08
N CYS A 15 -8.80 7.65 -3.65
CA CYS A 15 -9.76 8.51 -2.95
C CYS A 15 -11.05 7.77 -2.58
N GLN A 16 -11.42 6.72 -3.32
CA GLN A 16 -12.59 5.89 -3.04
C GLN A 16 -12.37 4.91 -1.87
N ARG A 17 -11.10 4.55 -1.62
CA ARG A 17 -10.69 3.69 -0.50
C ARG A 17 -9.46 4.30 0.17
N PRO A 18 -9.64 5.29 1.04
CA PRO A 18 -8.54 6.01 1.64
C PRO A 18 -7.70 5.11 2.57
N PHE A 19 -6.43 5.47 2.73
CA PHE A 19 -5.61 4.90 3.79
C PHE A 19 -5.99 5.49 5.14
N LEU A 20 -5.98 4.67 6.18
CA LEU A 20 -5.85 5.18 7.53
C LEU A 20 -4.40 5.62 7.72
N VAL A 21 -4.21 6.90 7.98
CA VAL A 21 -2.89 7.48 8.21
C VAL A 21 -2.75 7.80 9.69
N VAL A 22 -1.82 7.12 10.33
CA VAL A 22 -1.49 7.37 11.74
C VAL A 22 -0.17 8.12 11.79
N ARG A 23 -0.15 9.25 12.45
CA ARG A 23 1.08 9.97 12.76
C ARG A 23 1.74 9.33 13.96
N ALA A 24 3.00 8.94 13.83
CA ALA A 24 3.76 8.44 14.96
C ALA A 24 3.95 9.56 16.01
N PRO A 25 3.74 9.30 17.29
CA PRO A 25 3.95 10.30 18.33
C PRO A 25 5.43 10.70 18.38
N GLY A 26 5.66 11.98 18.24
CA GLY A 26 6.87 12.75 18.56
C GLY A 26 8.25 12.14 18.40
N SER A 27 9.15 12.95 18.13
CA SER A 27 10.59 12.90 17.87
C SER A 27 11.49 11.95 18.72
N GLY A 28 10.99 10.90 19.31
CA GLY A 28 11.76 10.02 20.20
C GLY A 28 11.64 8.53 19.95
N SER A 29 10.61 8.07 19.24
CA SER A 29 10.47 6.64 18.93
C SER A 29 11.33 6.28 17.72
N GLU A 30 12.42 5.60 17.96
CA GLU A 30 13.25 5.05 16.91
C GLU A 30 12.46 3.98 16.16
N GLY A 31 12.37 4.09 14.82
CA GLY A 31 11.99 2.99 13.96
C GLY A 31 10.58 3.00 13.36
N THR A 32 9.61 3.75 13.89
CA THR A 32 8.24 3.77 13.33
C THR A 32 8.07 4.67 12.12
N GLY A 33 9.02 5.58 11.85
CA GLY A 33 8.87 6.66 10.88
C GLY A 33 7.94 7.77 11.37
N ASP A 34 7.65 8.74 10.51
CA ASP A 34 6.74 9.86 10.84
C ASP A 34 5.27 9.48 10.67
N LEU A 35 4.97 8.56 9.75
CA LEU A 35 3.63 8.12 9.40
C LEU A 35 3.57 6.59 9.27
N LEU A 36 2.44 6.03 9.70
CA LEU A 36 2.06 4.65 9.42
C LEU A 36 0.82 4.65 8.53
N LEU A 37 0.92 4.06 7.35
CA LEU A 37 -0.19 3.93 6.42
C LEU A 37 -0.75 2.52 6.47
N LEU A 38 -2.08 2.43 6.65
CA LEU A 38 -2.81 1.17 6.80
C LEU A 38 -4.01 1.14 5.85
N ARG A 39 -4.18 0.04 5.15
CA ARG A 39 -5.39 -0.27 4.37
C ARG A 39 -5.48 -1.77 4.10
N GLY A 40 -6.50 -2.43 4.66
CA GLY A 40 -6.63 -3.88 4.56
C GLY A 40 -5.38 -4.59 5.09
N ASP A 41 -4.75 -5.42 4.27
CA ASP A 41 -3.50 -6.14 4.56
C ASP A 41 -2.24 -5.34 4.17
N ILE A 42 -2.37 -4.07 3.82
CA ILE A 42 -1.24 -3.18 3.51
C ILE A 42 -0.94 -2.32 4.73
N CYS A 43 0.30 -2.43 5.21
CA CYS A 43 0.85 -1.58 6.25
C CYS A 43 2.27 -1.19 5.87
N PHE A 44 2.58 0.08 5.88
CA PHE A 44 3.96 0.52 5.69
C PHE A 44 4.31 1.82 6.43
N PRO A 45 5.44 1.82 7.12
CA PRO A 45 6.01 3.01 7.74
C PRO A 45 6.55 3.97 6.67
N ILE A 46 6.37 5.26 6.88
CA ILE A 46 6.93 6.31 6.02
C ILE A 46 7.69 7.32 6.88
N GLU A 47 8.94 7.57 6.51
CA GLU A 47 9.73 8.68 7.01
C GLU A 47 9.64 9.84 6.02
N VAL A 48 9.32 11.04 6.49
CA VAL A 48 9.10 12.22 5.67
C VAL A 48 10.30 13.17 5.79
N LYS A 49 10.90 13.51 4.66
CA LYS A 49 11.98 14.49 4.59
C LYS A 49 11.65 15.60 3.61
N SER A 50 12.10 16.82 3.90
CA SER A 50 11.94 17.94 2.98
C SER A 50 13.16 18.84 2.99
N SER A 51 13.57 19.30 1.79
CA SER A 51 14.72 20.19 1.64
C SER A 51 14.56 21.05 0.37
N LYS A 52 15.33 22.13 0.28
CA LYS A 52 15.52 22.91 -0.96
C LYS A 52 16.58 22.27 -1.88
N LYS A 53 17.38 21.32 -1.37
CA LYS A 53 18.45 20.64 -2.12
C LYS A 53 17.91 19.38 -2.79
N LYS A 54 18.35 19.07 -4.01
CA LYS A 54 17.99 17.81 -4.69
C LYS A 54 18.56 16.58 -4.00
N LYS A 55 19.72 16.72 -3.36
CA LYS A 55 20.38 15.65 -2.60
C LYS A 55 20.37 15.96 -1.11
N LEU A 56 19.96 14.97 -0.30
CA LEU A 56 19.97 15.02 1.15
C LEU A 56 20.72 13.80 1.67
N TYR A 57 21.92 14.01 2.18
CA TYR A 57 22.73 12.98 2.79
C TYR A 57 22.24 12.71 4.22
N LEU A 58 22.04 11.45 4.55
CA LEU A 58 21.71 11.07 5.92
C LEU A 58 23.00 11.13 6.77
N SER A 59 22.90 11.70 7.95
CA SER A 59 24.03 11.82 8.88
C SER A 59 23.54 11.86 10.31
N GLY A 60 24.37 11.45 11.26
CA GLY A 60 24.03 11.46 12.67
C GLY A 60 22.66 10.80 12.93
N ARG A 61 21.75 11.51 13.58
CA ARG A 61 20.42 11.00 13.94
C ARG A 61 19.63 10.44 12.74
N THR A 62 19.79 10.99 11.53
CA THR A 62 19.05 10.51 10.36
C THR A 62 19.55 9.17 9.84
N VAL A 63 20.79 8.81 10.07
CA VAL A 63 21.31 7.46 9.81
C VAL A 63 20.72 6.47 10.83
N LEU A 64 20.64 6.84 12.10
CA LEU A 64 20.00 6.01 13.13
C LEU A 64 18.52 5.76 12.82
N GLN A 65 17.80 6.78 12.35
CA GLN A 65 16.42 6.62 11.88
C GLN A 65 16.33 5.63 10.71
N TYR A 66 17.25 5.67 9.76
CA TYR A 66 17.30 4.73 8.65
C TYR A 66 17.50 3.29 9.15
N GLN A 67 18.49 3.08 10.04
CA GLN A 67 18.78 1.78 10.63
C GLN A 67 17.59 1.22 11.42
N ALA A 68 16.91 2.07 12.18
CA ALA A 68 15.74 1.69 12.94
C ALA A 68 14.56 1.29 12.04
N LEU A 69 14.35 1.99 10.91
CA LEU A 69 13.37 1.61 9.89
C LEU A 69 13.73 0.29 9.20
N GLU A 70 15.01 0.07 8.92
CA GLU A 70 15.51 -1.18 8.36
C GLU A 70 15.25 -2.35 9.30
N GLU A 71 15.56 -2.19 10.59
CA GLU A 71 15.32 -3.19 11.62
C GLU A 71 13.82 -3.53 11.79
N ILE A 72 12.95 -2.53 11.86
CA ILE A 72 11.50 -2.75 11.91
C ILE A 72 11.00 -3.43 10.64
N GLY A 73 11.45 -2.99 9.47
CA GLY A 73 11.09 -3.62 8.20
C GLY A 73 11.45 -5.09 8.18
N ARG A 74 12.63 -5.44 8.66
CA ARG A 74 13.12 -6.82 8.75
C ARG A 74 12.32 -7.65 9.77
N ARG A 75 12.13 -7.15 11.00
CA ARG A 75 11.44 -7.87 12.08
C ARG A 75 9.95 -8.08 11.81
N CYS A 76 9.29 -7.07 11.23
CA CYS A 76 7.84 -7.10 10.99
C CYS A 76 7.47 -7.53 9.56
N SER A 77 8.45 -7.85 8.70
CA SER A 77 8.24 -8.16 7.27
C SER A 77 7.49 -7.03 6.53
N LEU A 78 7.73 -5.78 6.93
CA LEU A 78 7.15 -4.59 6.34
C LEU A 78 8.13 -3.93 5.37
N GLN A 79 7.61 -3.17 4.41
CA GLN A 79 8.42 -2.34 3.53
C GLN A 79 8.35 -0.88 3.96
N PRO A 80 9.36 -0.33 4.65
CA PRO A 80 9.42 1.09 4.96
C PRO A 80 9.80 1.92 3.74
N PHE A 81 9.29 3.16 3.72
CA PHE A 81 9.57 4.12 2.66
C PHE A 81 10.06 5.46 3.21
N TYR A 82 10.78 6.19 2.37
CA TYR A 82 11.05 7.61 2.53
C TYR A 82 10.19 8.40 1.54
N ALA A 83 9.51 9.43 2.03
CA ALA A 83 8.83 10.42 1.21
C ALA A 83 9.66 11.71 1.24
N TYR A 84 10.30 12.05 0.11
CA TYR A 84 11.18 13.21 0.01
C TYR A 84 10.54 14.32 -0.81
N ARG A 85 10.35 15.48 -0.19
CA ARG A 85 9.82 16.67 -0.83
C ARG A 85 10.92 17.65 -1.20
N LEU A 86 11.01 18.04 -2.47
CA LEU A 86 11.84 19.14 -2.91
C LEU A 86 11.05 20.46 -2.79
N LYS A 87 11.45 21.33 -1.86
CA LYS A 87 10.83 22.63 -1.63
C LYS A 87 11.11 23.56 -2.82
N GLY A 88 10.11 24.38 -3.19
CA GLY A 88 10.21 25.32 -4.30
C GLY A 88 9.81 24.76 -5.67
N VAL A 89 9.60 23.46 -5.80
CA VAL A 89 9.06 22.85 -7.01
C VAL A 89 7.53 22.88 -6.97
N ARG A 90 6.90 23.40 -8.02
CA ARG A 90 5.44 23.38 -8.20
C ARG A 90 5.01 22.07 -8.85
N GLY A 91 3.85 21.56 -8.44
CA GLY A 91 3.30 20.31 -8.96
C GLY A 91 3.88 19.08 -8.26
N ASP A 92 4.48 18.14 -9.00
CA ASP A 92 5.00 16.87 -8.47
C ASP A 92 6.36 17.04 -7.77
N SER A 93 6.32 17.55 -6.53
CA SER A 93 7.51 17.82 -5.71
C SER A 93 7.95 16.64 -4.84
N TRP A 94 7.19 15.53 -4.81
CA TRP A 94 7.43 14.39 -3.94
C TRP A 94 8.06 13.23 -4.67
N ARG A 95 9.01 12.56 -4.02
CA ARG A 95 9.65 11.33 -4.48
C ARG A 95 9.63 10.28 -3.38
N ILE A 96 9.38 9.05 -3.77
CA ILE A 96 9.34 7.90 -2.86
C ILE A 96 10.56 7.02 -3.10
N PHE A 97 11.16 6.58 -2.01
CA PHE A 97 12.27 5.62 -1.97
C PHE A 97 11.92 4.50 -1.01
N ARG A 98 12.46 3.32 -1.24
CA ARG A 98 12.35 2.23 -0.28
C ARG A 98 13.61 2.08 0.56
N VAL A 99 13.44 1.67 1.81
CA VAL A 99 14.51 1.11 2.62
C VAL A 99 14.82 -0.29 2.08
N LYS A 100 16.10 -0.68 2.02
CA LYS A 100 16.48 -2.02 1.56
C LYS A 100 16.12 -3.04 2.64
N ILE A 101 15.16 -3.92 2.36
CA ILE A 101 14.76 -5.03 3.23
C ILE A 101 14.88 -6.33 2.45
N GLU A 102 15.55 -7.30 3.02
CA GLU A 102 15.68 -8.65 2.45
C GLU A 102 14.57 -9.56 2.97
N GLY A 103 14.28 -10.65 2.24
CA GLY A 103 13.32 -11.66 2.67
C GLY A 103 11.85 -11.27 2.57
N LEU A 104 11.49 -10.12 1.99
CA LEU A 104 10.11 -9.71 1.82
C LEU A 104 9.33 -10.66 0.90
N THR A 105 8.07 -10.92 1.26
CA THR A 105 7.14 -11.75 0.50
C THR A 105 5.87 -10.99 0.12
N GLY A 106 5.00 -11.58 -0.67
CA GLY A 106 3.67 -11.07 -0.99
C GLY A 106 3.67 -9.63 -1.54
N LYS A 107 2.78 -8.80 -1.05
CA LYS A 107 2.60 -7.40 -1.48
C LYS A 107 3.81 -6.54 -1.15
N SER A 108 4.45 -6.72 -0.01
CA SER A 108 5.64 -5.97 0.38
C SER A 108 6.78 -6.16 -0.63
N ARG A 109 6.99 -7.39 -1.12
CA ARG A 109 7.96 -7.68 -2.18
C ARG A 109 7.62 -7.00 -3.51
N LEU A 110 6.33 -7.00 -3.90
CA LEU A 110 5.89 -6.34 -5.13
C LEU A 110 6.11 -4.82 -5.07
N LEU A 111 5.79 -4.21 -3.94
CA LEU A 111 6.05 -2.79 -3.69
C LEU A 111 7.55 -2.47 -3.73
N ALA A 112 8.37 -3.30 -3.06
CA ALA A 112 9.82 -3.15 -3.05
C ALA A 112 10.42 -3.13 -4.46
N ARG A 113 9.97 -4.00 -5.37
CA ARG A 113 10.48 -4.07 -6.75
C ARG A 113 10.18 -2.84 -7.61
N ARG A 114 9.15 -2.07 -7.27
CA ARG A 114 8.68 -0.92 -8.05
C ARG A 114 9.20 0.41 -7.56
N VAL A 115 9.70 0.46 -6.33
CA VAL A 115 10.20 1.69 -5.72
C VAL A 115 11.73 1.63 -5.64
N PRO A 116 12.46 2.64 -6.13
CA PRO A 116 13.91 2.65 -6.07
C PRO A 116 14.42 2.65 -4.62
N GLU A 117 15.55 1.99 -4.39
CA GLU A 117 16.28 2.07 -3.13
C GLU A 117 16.88 3.47 -2.92
N LEU A 118 17.15 3.82 -1.66
CA LEU A 118 18.02 4.95 -1.39
C LEU A 118 19.40 4.65 -1.97
N PRO A 119 19.96 5.55 -2.79
CA PRO A 119 21.33 5.42 -3.25
C PRO A 119 22.32 5.53 -2.07
N LEU A 120 23.49 4.89 -2.23
CA LEU A 120 24.55 4.89 -1.24
C LEU A 120 25.72 5.76 -1.71
N THR A 121 26.37 6.43 -0.78
CA THR A 121 27.66 7.09 -0.98
C THR A 121 28.77 6.04 -1.14
N ARG A 122 30.00 6.46 -1.46
CA ARG A 122 31.17 5.56 -1.50
C ARG A 122 31.39 4.84 -0.17
N ASN A 123 31.05 5.49 0.94
CA ASN A 123 31.20 4.92 2.29
C ASN A 123 29.98 4.12 2.77
N GLY A 124 29.06 3.78 1.86
CA GLY A 124 27.85 3.00 2.19
C GLY A 124 26.76 3.78 2.92
N THR A 125 26.89 5.09 3.11
CA THR A 125 25.88 5.90 3.79
C THR A 125 24.71 6.19 2.82
N PRO A 126 23.45 5.92 3.20
CA PRO A 126 22.30 6.22 2.35
C PRO A 126 22.06 7.73 2.22
N TYR A 127 21.54 8.14 1.07
CA TYR A 127 21.10 9.50 0.82
C TYR A 127 19.87 9.55 -0.08
N LEU A 128 19.13 10.63 -0.04
CA LEU A 128 17.99 10.89 -0.90
C LEU A 128 18.45 11.71 -2.10
N ASP A 129 18.18 11.23 -3.30
CA ASP A 129 18.43 11.94 -4.56
C ASP A 129 17.11 12.15 -5.29
N TRP A 130 16.59 13.36 -5.27
CA TRP A 130 15.26 13.66 -5.78
C TRP A 130 15.08 13.23 -7.24
N ASP A 131 16.11 13.34 -8.06
CA ASP A 131 16.03 12.97 -9.48
C ASP A 131 15.92 11.43 -9.67
N LYS A 132 16.33 10.63 -8.68
CA LYS A 132 16.31 9.15 -8.72
C LYS A 132 15.07 8.54 -8.08
N GLY A 133 14.27 9.32 -7.36
CA GLY A 133 13.10 8.81 -6.65
C GLY A 133 11.88 8.58 -7.55
N LEU A 134 11.00 7.69 -7.12
CA LEU A 134 9.73 7.44 -7.79
C LEU A 134 8.77 8.62 -7.55
N PRO A 135 8.20 9.26 -8.57
CA PRO A 135 7.17 10.28 -8.41
C PRO A 135 5.97 9.77 -7.60
N LEU A 136 5.45 10.60 -6.69
CA LEU A 136 4.34 10.21 -5.80
C LEU A 136 3.10 9.74 -6.58
N HIS A 137 2.73 10.41 -7.66
CA HIS A 137 1.58 10.01 -8.48
C HIS A 137 1.73 8.61 -9.09
N LYS A 138 2.96 8.22 -9.50
CA LYS A 138 3.25 6.86 -10.00
C LYS A 138 3.17 5.82 -8.88
N PHE A 139 3.67 6.16 -7.70
CA PHE A 139 3.54 5.30 -6.53
C PHE A 139 2.06 5.06 -6.17
N LEU A 140 1.24 6.12 -6.13
CA LEU A 140 -0.19 6.02 -5.87
C LEU A 140 -0.91 5.18 -6.94
N ALA A 141 -0.65 5.43 -8.21
CA ALA A 141 -1.22 4.66 -9.32
C ALA A 141 -0.88 3.16 -9.23
N PHE A 142 0.36 2.85 -8.84
CA PHE A 142 0.82 1.48 -8.66
C PHE A 142 0.07 0.77 -7.50
N ILE A 143 -0.09 1.43 -6.36
CA ILE A 143 -0.84 0.87 -5.22
C ILE A 143 -2.31 0.62 -5.63
N ALA A 144 -2.95 1.57 -6.31
CA ALA A 144 -4.33 1.42 -6.78
C ALA A 144 -4.49 0.21 -7.72
N LYS A 145 -3.58 0.04 -8.69
CA LYS A 145 -3.61 -1.08 -9.64
C LYS A 145 -3.42 -2.44 -8.97
N SER A 146 -2.52 -2.53 -8.02
CA SER A 146 -2.25 -3.79 -7.29
C SER A 146 -3.47 -4.33 -6.54
N GLU A 147 -4.36 -3.44 -6.08
CA GLU A 147 -5.58 -3.84 -5.37
C GLU A 147 -6.74 -4.17 -6.30
N SER A 148 -6.86 -3.48 -7.43
CA SER A 148 -7.93 -3.75 -8.40
C SER A 148 -7.86 -5.18 -8.93
N ALA A 149 -6.65 -5.69 -9.20
CA ALA A 149 -6.45 -7.07 -9.65
C ALA A 149 -6.92 -8.10 -8.61
N LYS A 150 -6.61 -7.90 -7.33
CA LYS A 150 -7.03 -8.82 -6.26
C LYS A 150 -8.53 -8.79 -5.99
N ASN A 151 -9.17 -7.63 -6.10
CA ASN A 151 -10.62 -7.53 -5.94
C ASN A 151 -11.36 -8.30 -7.04
N ILE A 152 -10.84 -8.32 -8.25
CA ILE A 152 -11.41 -9.09 -9.36
C ILE A 152 -11.27 -10.60 -9.07
N GLU A 153 -10.08 -11.06 -8.67
CA GLU A 153 -9.86 -12.47 -8.32
C GLU A 153 -10.70 -12.92 -7.13
N SER A 154 -10.78 -12.10 -6.07
CA SER A 154 -11.61 -12.37 -4.90
C SER A 154 -13.10 -12.42 -5.22
N ASN A 155 -13.60 -11.49 -6.04
CA ASN A 155 -14.99 -11.48 -6.48
C ASN A 155 -15.32 -12.66 -7.41
N MET A 156 -14.38 -13.06 -8.26
CA MET A 156 -14.56 -14.26 -9.10
C MET A 156 -14.60 -15.53 -8.27
N ALA A 157 -13.70 -15.67 -7.28
CA ALA A 157 -13.68 -16.80 -6.37
C ALA A 157 -14.95 -16.86 -5.51
N ALA A 158 -15.41 -15.74 -4.96
CA ALA A 158 -16.66 -15.65 -4.20
C ALA A 158 -17.88 -16.00 -5.06
N LYS A 159 -17.94 -15.49 -6.30
CA LYS A 159 -19.02 -15.82 -7.24
C LYS A 159 -19.04 -17.31 -7.59
N LYS A 160 -17.88 -17.93 -7.78
CA LYS A 160 -17.73 -19.36 -8.03
C LYS A 160 -18.22 -20.19 -6.85
N VAL A 161 -17.84 -19.85 -5.61
CA VAL A 161 -18.30 -20.53 -4.39
C VAL A 161 -19.84 -20.40 -4.26
N TYR A 162 -20.38 -19.20 -4.52
CA TYR A 162 -21.83 -19.00 -4.47
C TYR A 162 -22.56 -19.89 -5.46
N SER A 163 -22.18 -19.85 -6.76
CA SER A 163 -22.87 -20.60 -7.81
C SER A 163 -22.70 -22.11 -7.72
N GLU A 164 -21.51 -22.60 -7.30
CA GLU A 164 -21.23 -24.04 -7.29
C GLU A 164 -21.63 -24.73 -5.98
N ILE A 165 -21.63 -24.02 -4.86
CA ILE A 165 -21.83 -24.61 -3.52
C ILE A 165 -23.08 -24.09 -2.84
N LEU A 166 -23.26 -22.79 -2.73
CA LEU A 166 -24.34 -22.21 -1.92
C LEU A 166 -25.69 -22.20 -2.63
N GLU A 167 -25.75 -21.86 -3.89
CA GLU A 167 -27.01 -21.79 -4.65
C GLU A 167 -27.73 -23.16 -4.73
N PRO A 168 -27.05 -24.29 -5.00
CA PRO A 168 -27.68 -25.62 -4.96
C PRO A 168 -28.19 -26.00 -3.55
N LEU A 169 -27.46 -25.66 -2.49
CA LEU A 169 -27.88 -25.94 -1.11
C LEU A 169 -29.11 -25.13 -0.71
N ILE A 170 -29.18 -23.84 -1.11
CA ILE A 170 -30.33 -22.99 -0.83
C ILE A 170 -31.57 -23.53 -1.56
N ASN A 171 -31.46 -23.91 -2.82
CA ASN A 171 -32.56 -24.50 -3.58
C ASN A 171 -33.04 -25.82 -3.05
N GLN A 172 -32.15 -26.66 -2.50
CA GLN A 172 -32.50 -27.92 -1.84
C GLN A 172 -33.26 -27.67 -0.53
N TYR A 173 -32.88 -26.65 0.24
CA TYR A 173 -33.53 -26.26 1.47
C TYR A 173 -34.93 -25.71 1.23
N ASP A 174 -35.11 -24.84 0.24
CA ASP A 174 -36.39 -24.25 -0.15
C ASP A 174 -37.38 -25.30 -0.70
N SER A 175 -36.88 -26.34 -1.36
CA SER A 175 -37.71 -27.44 -1.86
C SER A 175 -38.14 -28.43 -0.78
N SER A 176 -37.47 -28.46 0.36
CA SER A 176 -37.77 -29.35 1.50
C SER A 176 -38.59 -28.68 2.61
N SER A 177 -38.97 -27.40 2.45
CA SER A 177 -39.75 -26.67 3.46
C SER A 177 -41.20 -27.11 3.50
N PRO A 178 -41.75 -27.60 4.65
CA PRO A 178 -43.12 -28.20 4.73
C PRO A 178 -44.27 -27.20 4.58
N ASP A 179 -44.04 -25.92 4.51
CA ASP A 179 -45.07 -24.89 4.46
C ASP A 179 -45.84 -24.77 3.10
N ARG A 180 -45.40 -25.48 2.05
CA ARG A 180 -46.12 -25.50 0.76
C ARG A 180 -47.23 -26.61 0.68
N ALA A 181 -47.26 -27.54 1.59
CA ALA A 181 -48.24 -28.63 1.62
C ALA A 181 -49.58 -28.21 2.25
N ALA A 182 -49.64 -27.08 2.97
CA ALA A 182 -50.85 -26.68 3.70
C ALA A 182 -51.83 -25.80 2.88
N SER A 183 -51.45 -25.29 1.69
CA SER A 183 -52.31 -24.40 0.91
C SER A 183 -53.16 -25.10 -0.18
N SER A 184 -53.05 -26.43 -0.35
CA SER A 184 -53.81 -27.20 -1.35
C SER A 184 -55.03 -27.96 -0.82
N LEU A 185 -55.39 -27.82 0.45
CA LEU A 185 -56.51 -28.56 1.11
C LEU A 185 -57.71 -27.67 1.51
N SER A 186 -57.82 -26.46 1.06
CA SER A 186 -58.96 -25.58 1.38
C SER A 186 -59.73 -25.09 0.16
N ASN A 187 -59.98 -25.96 -0.84
CA ASN A 187 -61.01 -25.74 -1.85
C ASN A 187 -61.56 -27.11 -2.30
N SER A 188 -62.51 -27.62 -1.51
CA SER A 188 -63.52 -28.58 -1.95
C SER A 188 -64.78 -28.35 -1.16
#